data_c6230f5e92f24927e2ea49e659c953ed
#
_entry.id   c6230f5e92f24927e2ea49e659c953ed
#
_cell.length_a   1.000
_cell.length_b   1.000
_cell.length_c   1.000
_cell.angle_alpha   90.00
_cell.angle_beta   90.00
_cell.angle_gamma   90.00
#
_symmetry.space_group_name_H-M   'P 1'
#
loop_
_entity.id
_entity.type
_entity.pdbx_description
1 polymer ?
#
loop_
_entity_poly.entity_id
_entity_poly.type
_entity_poly.pdbx_seq_one_letter_code
_entity_poly.pdbx_strand_id
1 'polypeptide(L)'
;MSKKLGIVTIGQSPRTDVVPEMTPFLGDGVEIVERGALDGLTLNEVEECHPEHGMAHLVSRMRDGTEVVVAKEKLLPRIERAIEDLDSQRVSAILLLCLGDFPRFRSSCLL
;
A
#
# COMPACT_ATOMS: atom_id res chain seq x y z
N MET A 1 -18.43 -18.70 -2.78
CA MET A 1 -18.11 -17.29 -3.01
C MET A 1 -16.68 -17.00 -2.58
N SER A 2 -15.89 -16.44 -3.45
CA SER A 2 -14.54 -16.02 -3.08
C SER A 2 -14.60 -14.76 -2.21
N LYS A 3 -13.70 -14.70 -1.25
CA LYS A 3 -13.52 -13.50 -0.43
C LYS A 3 -12.40 -12.68 -1.05
N LYS A 4 -12.49 -11.36 -0.92
CA LYS A 4 -11.46 -10.45 -1.39
C LYS A 4 -10.68 -9.89 -0.20
N LEU A 5 -9.37 -9.95 -0.28
CA LEU A 5 -8.47 -9.30 0.66
C LEU A 5 -7.78 -8.15 -0.06
N GLY A 6 -7.95 -6.94 0.46
CA GLY A 6 -7.23 -5.78 -0.04
C GLY A 6 -5.88 -5.66 0.65
N ILE A 7 -4.84 -5.38 -0.12
CA ILE A 7 -3.51 -5.12 0.42
C ILE A 7 -3.04 -3.76 -0.08
N VAL A 8 -2.67 -2.89 0.87
CA VAL A 8 -2.11 -1.58 0.56
C VAL A 8 -0.63 -1.59 0.93
N THR A 9 0.22 -1.24 0.00
CA THR A 9 1.66 -1.06 0.23
C THR A 9 2.02 0.43 0.13
N ILE A 10 3.07 0.82 0.80
CA ILE A 10 3.56 2.21 0.73
C ILE A 10 4.37 2.48 -0.54
N GLY A 11 4.69 1.45 -1.31
CA GLY A 11 5.39 1.56 -2.59
C GLY A 11 4.46 1.37 -3.76
N GLN A 12 4.92 0.65 -4.76
CA GLN A 12 4.12 0.28 -5.93
C GLN A 12 3.64 -1.16 -5.83
N SER A 13 2.42 -1.41 -6.29
CA SER A 13 1.89 -2.76 -6.45
C SER A 13 2.15 -3.26 -7.88
N PRO A 14 2.16 -4.57 -8.13
CA PRO A 14 2.07 -5.64 -7.14
C PRO A 14 3.39 -5.89 -6.40
N ARG A 15 3.26 -6.34 -5.15
CA ARG A 15 4.42 -6.73 -4.34
C ARG A 15 4.72 -8.21 -4.58
N THR A 16 5.39 -8.49 -5.68
CA THR A 16 5.73 -9.86 -6.08
C THR A 16 6.78 -10.51 -5.18
N ASP A 17 7.44 -9.72 -4.35
CA ASP A 17 8.41 -10.19 -3.37
C ASP A 17 7.77 -10.70 -2.07
N VAL A 18 6.56 -10.24 -1.74
CA VAL A 18 5.90 -10.55 -0.47
C VAL A 18 4.58 -11.30 -0.64
N VAL A 19 3.71 -10.80 -1.51
CA VAL A 19 2.34 -11.31 -1.62
C VAL A 19 2.26 -12.78 -2.02
N PRO A 20 3.06 -13.28 -2.98
CA PRO A 20 3.01 -14.71 -3.31
C PRO A 20 3.37 -15.63 -2.15
N GLU A 21 4.21 -15.17 -1.22
CA GLU A 21 4.57 -15.95 -0.03
C GLU A 21 3.44 -15.98 1.00
N MET A 22 2.56 -14.98 0.98
CA MET A 22 1.40 -14.93 1.88
C MET A 22 0.25 -15.80 1.41
N THR A 23 0.12 -16.00 0.11
CA THR A 23 -1.02 -16.70 -0.50
C THR A 23 -1.28 -18.07 0.11
N PRO A 24 -0.26 -18.94 0.37
CA PRO A 24 -0.52 -20.24 0.97
C PRO A 24 -1.16 -20.19 2.36
N PHE A 25 -0.98 -19.08 3.07
CA PHE A 25 -1.52 -18.92 4.43
C PHE A 25 -2.93 -18.33 4.45
N LEU A 26 -3.42 -17.83 3.32
CA LEU A 26 -4.72 -17.19 3.23
C LEU A 26 -5.86 -18.17 2.89
N GLY A 27 -5.50 -19.37 2.46
CA GLY A 27 -6.48 -20.40 2.10
C GLY A 27 -7.02 -20.24 0.68
N ASP A 28 -7.78 -21.26 0.27
CA ASP A 28 -8.40 -21.26 -1.05
C ASP A 28 -9.59 -20.31 -1.12
N GLY A 29 -9.82 -19.75 -2.29
CA GLY A 29 -10.97 -18.88 -2.51
C GLY A 29 -10.77 -17.44 -2.06
N VAL A 30 -9.56 -17.06 -1.68
CA VAL A 30 -9.25 -15.66 -1.35
C VAL A 30 -8.64 -14.99 -2.58
N GLU A 31 -9.29 -13.94 -3.05
CA GLU A 31 -8.77 -13.10 -4.13
C GLU A 31 -8.04 -11.91 -3.51
N ILE A 32 -6.83 -11.65 -3.96
CA ILE A 32 -6.03 -10.53 -3.45
C ILE A 32 -6.13 -9.36 -4.42
N VAL A 33 -6.48 -8.20 -3.89
CA VAL A 33 -6.53 -6.94 -4.65
C VAL A 33 -5.51 -6.00 -4.02
N GLU A 34 -4.49 -5.63 -4.78
CA GLU A 34 -3.41 -4.79 -4.29
C GLU A 34 -3.52 -3.35 -4.77
N ARG A 35 -3.14 -2.42 -3.91
CA ARG A 35 -2.96 -1.01 -4.26
C ARG A 35 -1.71 -0.49 -3.58
N GLY A 36 -0.96 0.33 -4.29
CA GLY A 36 0.24 0.96 -3.75
C GLY A 36 0.09 2.48 -3.70
N ALA A 37 0.62 3.08 -2.65
CA ALA A 37 0.58 4.53 -2.50
C ALA A 37 1.34 5.26 -3.63
N LEU A 38 2.29 4.58 -4.25
CA LEU A 38 3.08 5.13 -5.37
C LEU A 38 2.62 4.60 -6.74
N ASP A 39 1.49 3.89 -6.80
CA ASP A 39 0.96 3.39 -8.06
C ASP A 39 0.69 4.53 -9.04
N GLY A 40 1.06 4.30 -10.29
CA GLY A 40 0.84 5.28 -11.35
C GLY A 40 1.88 6.38 -11.42
N LEU A 41 2.83 6.42 -10.49
CA LEU A 41 3.86 7.45 -10.48
C LEU A 41 5.13 6.98 -11.19
N THR A 42 5.75 7.91 -11.93
CA THR A 42 7.10 7.72 -12.47
C THR A 42 8.11 8.00 -11.36
N LEU A 43 9.36 7.63 -11.59
CA LEU A 43 10.42 7.92 -10.63
C LEU A 43 10.54 9.41 -10.34
N ASN A 44 10.41 10.26 -11.36
CA ASN A 44 10.45 11.71 -11.19
C ASN A 44 9.30 12.20 -10.28
N GLU A 45 8.11 11.65 -10.47
CA GLU A 45 6.97 11.99 -9.62
C GLU A 45 7.15 11.50 -8.19
N VAL A 46 7.76 10.34 -8.01
CA VAL A 46 8.08 9.82 -6.68
C VAL A 46 9.09 10.71 -5.96
N GLU A 47 10.02 11.30 -6.68
CA GLU A 47 10.99 12.24 -6.09
C GLU A 47 10.33 13.47 -5.51
N GLU A 48 9.16 13.87 -6.02
CA GLU A 48 8.37 14.95 -5.43
C GLU A 48 7.85 14.61 -4.04
N CYS A 49 7.79 13.32 -3.72
CA CYS A 49 7.42 12.83 -2.39
C CYS A 49 8.61 12.78 -1.43
N HIS A 50 9.80 13.22 -1.85
CA HIS A 50 10.99 13.21 -1.01
C HIS A 50 10.77 14.05 0.25
N PRO A 51 11.27 13.60 1.42
CA PRO A 51 11.09 14.34 2.66
C PRO A 51 11.79 15.69 2.62
N GLU A 52 11.08 16.70 3.11
CA GLU A 52 11.64 18.01 3.39
C GLU A 52 12.14 18.03 4.83
N HIS A 53 12.85 19.06 5.19
CA HIS A 53 13.41 19.21 6.54
C HIS A 53 12.32 19.04 7.60
N GLY A 54 12.55 18.16 8.57
CA GLY A 54 11.62 17.91 9.66
C GLY A 54 10.55 16.86 9.39
N MET A 55 10.45 16.36 8.16
CA MET A 55 9.47 15.32 7.83
C MET A 55 9.98 13.93 8.14
N ALA A 56 9.08 13.04 8.56
CA ALA A 56 9.41 11.65 8.78
C ALA A 56 9.72 10.95 7.44
N HIS A 57 10.77 10.14 7.44
CA HIS A 57 11.23 9.39 6.28
C HIS A 57 10.64 7.98 6.26
N LEU A 58 10.25 7.52 5.06
CA LEU A 58 9.89 6.13 4.83
C LEU A 58 10.72 5.62 3.66
N VAL A 59 11.24 4.41 3.80
CA VAL A 59 11.91 3.72 2.70
C VAL A 59 10.88 2.83 2.02
N SER A 60 10.78 2.94 0.71
CA SER A 60 9.80 2.21 -0.07
C SER A 60 10.44 1.67 -1.35
N ARG A 61 9.66 0.98 -2.17
CA ARG A 61 10.16 0.39 -3.41
C ARG A 61 9.21 0.62 -4.57
N MET A 62 9.81 0.89 -5.73
CA MET A 62 9.10 0.89 -6.99
C MET A 62 8.85 -0.55 -7.44
N ARG A 63 7.99 -0.71 -8.45
CA ARG A 63 7.64 -2.03 -8.98
C ARG A 63 8.86 -2.80 -9.50
N ASP A 64 9.84 -2.08 -10.03
CA ASP A 64 11.07 -2.68 -10.58
C ASP A 64 12.10 -3.01 -9.48
N GLY A 65 11.79 -2.76 -8.22
CA GLY A 65 12.69 -2.99 -7.11
C GLY A 65 13.54 -1.80 -6.69
N THR A 66 13.45 -0.68 -7.41
CA THR A 66 14.20 0.52 -7.06
C THR A 66 13.76 1.03 -5.69
N GLU A 67 14.72 1.20 -4.79
CA GLU A 67 14.48 1.72 -3.45
C GLU A 67 14.36 3.24 -3.50
N VAL A 68 13.36 3.79 -2.81
CA VAL A 68 13.11 5.23 -2.77
C VAL A 68 12.84 5.67 -1.35
N VAL A 69 13.17 6.93 -1.05
CA VAL A 69 12.89 7.55 0.25
C VAL A 69 11.79 8.58 0.05
N VAL A 70 10.73 8.47 0.82
CA VAL A 70 9.55 9.33 0.70
C VAL A 70 9.15 9.87 2.05
N ALA A 71 8.45 11.00 2.05
CA ALA A 71 7.92 11.59 3.27
C ALA A 71 6.61 10.90 3.64
N LYS A 72 6.51 10.42 4.88
CA LYS A 72 5.29 9.82 5.40
C LYS A 72 4.08 10.73 5.19
N GLU A 73 4.23 12.01 5.52
CA GLU A 73 3.16 12.99 5.43
C GLU A 73 2.65 13.17 3.99
N LYS A 74 3.53 13.06 3.01
CA LYS A 74 3.16 13.20 1.59
C LYS A 74 2.45 11.96 1.08
N LEU A 75 2.66 10.81 1.72
CA LEU A 75 2.01 9.55 1.33
C LEU A 75 0.64 9.37 1.96
N LEU A 76 0.35 9.99 3.10
CA LEU A 76 -0.91 9.77 3.81
C LEU A 76 -2.16 9.94 2.92
N PRO A 77 -2.28 11.02 2.11
CA PRO A 77 -3.44 11.16 1.23
C PRO A 77 -3.52 10.06 0.18
N ARG A 78 -2.38 9.58 -0.28
CA ARG A 78 -2.34 8.51 -1.29
C ARG A 78 -2.72 7.17 -0.68
N ILE A 79 -2.33 6.91 0.57
CA ILE A 79 -2.73 5.71 1.30
C ILE A 79 -4.24 5.73 1.55
N GLU A 80 -4.78 6.86 1.99
CA GLU A 80 -6.22 7.01 2.18
C GLU A 80 -7.01 6.73 0.90
N ARG A 81 -6.51 7.25 -0.22
CA ARG A 81 -7.15 7.03 -1.52
C ARG A 81 -7.12 5.57 -1.93
N ALA A 82 -5.99 4.88 -1.66
CA ALA A 82 -5.88 3.45 -1.92
C ALA A 82 -6.88 2.64 -1.09
N ILE A 83 -7.04 3.00 0.18
CA ILE A 83 -8.01 2.35 1.07
C ILE A 83 -9.44 2.59 0.59
N GLU A 84 -9.77 3.82 0.21
CA GLU A 84 -11.08 4.15 -0.34
C GLU A 84 -11.39 3.36 -1.61
N ASP A 85 -10.39 3.22 -2.48
CA ASP A 85 -10.55 2.45 -3.71
C ASP A 85 -10.83 0.98 -3.40
N LEU A 86 -10.14 0.40 -2.43
CA LEU A 86 -10.38 -0.98 -2.00
C LEU A 86 -11.74 -1.14 -1.35
N ASP A 87 -12.18 -0.17 -0.54
CA ASP A 87 -13.52 -0.20 0.04
C ASP A 87 -14.58 -0.23 -1.06
N SER A 88 -14.37 0.54 -2.15
CA SER A 88 -15.29 0.55 -3.29
C SER A 88 -15.31 -0.78 -4.05
N GLN A 89 -14.25 -1.58 -3.95
CA GLN A 89 -14.15 -2.92 -4.53
C GLN A 89 -14.85 -3.98 -3.66
N ARG A 90 -15.39 -3.60 -2.53
CA ARG A 90 -16.09 -4.49 -1.59
C ARG A 90 -15.22 -5.63 -1.07
N VAL A 91 -13.98 -5.29 -0.70
CA VAL A 91 -13.08 -6.25 -0.06
C VAL A 91 -13.58 -6.59 1.35
N SER A 92 -13.30 -7.82 1.80
CA SER A 92 -13.70 -8.27 3.13
C SER A 92 -12.81 -7.68 4.23
N ALA A 93 -11.54 -7.46 3.92
CA ALA A 93 -10.56 -6.90 4.85
C ALA A 93 -9.48 -6.18 4.07
N ILE A 94 -8.80 -5.26 4.73
CA ILE A 94 -7.67 -4.53 4.15
C ILE A 94 -6.48 -4.66 5.08
N LEU A 95 -5.35 -5.11 4.53
CA LEU A 95 -4.08 -5.20 5.24
C LEU A 95 -3.14 -4.10 4.74
N LEU A 96 -2.66 -3.28 5.66
CA LEU A 96 -1.66 -2.26 5.34
C LEU A 96 -0.27 -2.86 5.56
N LEU A 97 0.45 -3.12 4.47
CA LEU A 97 1.81 -3.64 4.52
C LEU A 97 2.80 -2.50 4.69
N CYS A 98 3.12 -2.23 5.94
CA CYS A 98 3.99 -1.12 6.26
C CYS A 98 4.52 -1.27 7.68
N LEU A 99 5.77 -0.89 7.89
CA LEU A 99 6.37 -0.79 9.22
C LEU A 99 6.32 0.66 9.65
N GLY A 100 5.85 0.91 10.87
CA GLY A 100 5.77 2.24 11.44
C GLY A 100 4.39 2.58 11.95
N ASP A 101 4.29 3.73 12.60
CA ASP A 101 3.03 4.23 13.14
C ASP A 101 2.30 5.08 12.12
N PHE A 102 1.05 4.72 11.86
CA PHE A 102 0.20 5.47 10.96
C PHE A 102 -1.06 5.91 11.70
N PRO A 103 -1.67 7.02 11.29
CA PRO A 103 -2.95 7.42 11.84
C PRO A 103 -4.01 6.40 11.49
N ARG A 104 -5.10 6.41 12.24
CA ARG A 104 -6.22 5.53 11.95
C ARG A 104 -6.97 6.04 10.72
N PHE A 105 -6.96 5.26 9.66
CA PHE A 105 -7.68 5.59 8.45
C PHE A 105 -9.15 5.18 8.57
N ARG A 106 -10.02 5.90 7.88
CA ARG A 106 -11.44 5.56 7.82
C ARG A 106 -11.65 4.37 6.90
N SER A 107 -12.00 3.24 7.51
CA SER A 107 -12.44 2.07 6.78
C SER A 107 -13.04 1.09 7.77
N SER A 108 -14.14 0.46 7.41
CA SER A 108 -14.74 -0.60 8.22
C SER A 108 -13.99 -1.92 8.04
N CYS A 109 -13.11 -2.00 7.05
CA CYS A 109 -12.42 -3.24 6.65
C CYS A 109 -10.96 -3.29 7.06
N LEU A 110 -10.39 -2.19 7.52
CA LEU A 110 -8.95 -2.11 7.83
C LEU A 110 -8.60 -2.95 9.04
N LEU A 111 -7.57 -3.76 8.88
CA LEU A 111 -7.03 -4.60 9.94
C LEU A 111 -5.94 -3.89 10.76
#